data_f182486254e0781a25719a7faa941af5
#
_entry.id   f182486254e0781a25719a7faa941af5
#
_cell.length_a   1.000
_cell.length_b   1.000
_cell.length_c   1.000
_cell.angle_alpha   90.00
_cell.angle_beta   90.00
_cell.angle_gamma   90.00
#
_symmetry.space_group_name_H-M   'P 1'
#
loop_
_entity.id
_entity.type
_entity.pdbx_description
1 polymer ?
#
loop_
_entity_poly.entity_id
_entity_poly.type
_entity_poly.pdbx_seq_one_letter_code
_entity_poly.pdbx_strand_id
1 'polypeptide(L)'
;MQESKSKILNRDWSAYYNAVVGRPPRETLLAALEHFQSENSPKQSLFAVDLGCGDGRDTVELLRQGWRVLAIDGQSEAISRLVTRPDINVEHLEPRVMRFEQLVLPESIDLINASFALPFCPPEHFSKMWSDIVNSLRSGGRFSGQLFGDRDSWAMYTSMNHHSRSQLEKLLEPFAIEILQEEEHPGKTAIGEDKYWHIFHIVARKK
;
A
#
# COMPACT_ATOMS: atom_id res chain seq x y z
N MET A 1 25.39 -5.10 16.91
CA MET A 1 23.92 -4.95 16.89
C MET A 1 23.41 -3.67 16.20
N GLN A 2 24.29 -2.67 15.92
CA GLN A 2 23.89 -1.40 15.26
C GLN A 2 23.88 -1.51 13.72
N GLU A 3 24.64 -2.44 13.11
CA GLU A 3 24.74 -2.58 11.64
C GLU A 3 23.47 -3.12 10.96
N SER A 4 22.64 -3.91 11.67
CA SER A 4 21.42 -4.46 11.08
C SER A 4 20.27 -3.44 10.97
N LYS A 5 20.26 -2.35 11.78
CA LYS A 5 19.23 -1.32 11.75
C LYS A 5 19.30 -0.41 10.52
N SER A 6 20.51 -0.19 9.97
CA SER A 6 20.71 0.69 8.81
C SER A 6 20.39 0.00 7.48
N LYS A 7 20.42 -1.33 7.44
CA LYS A 7 20.34 -2.11 6.19
C LYS A 7 18.97 -2.05 5.51
N ILE A 8 17.88 -1.86 6.26
CA ILE A 8 16.52 -1.72 5.69
C ILE A 8 16.26 -0.30 5.20
N LEU A 9 16.74 0.71 5.92
CA LEU A 9 16.62 2.11 5.49
C LEU A 9 17.38 2.41 4.18
N ASN A 10 18.41 1.60 3.88
CA ASN A 10 19.23 1.70 2.67
C ASN A 10 18.90 0.59 1.65
N ARG A 11 17.64 0.17 1.55
CA ARG A 11 17.21 -0.85 0.59
C ARG A 11 17.49 -0.37 -0.84
N ASP A 12 18.03 -1.25 -1.66
CA ASP A 12 18.16 -1.01 -3.10
C ASP A 12 16.77 -1.08 -3.78
N TRP A 13 16.11 0.08 -3.79
CA TRP A 13 14.79 0.23 -4.41
C TRP A 13 14.86 0.05 -5.92
N SER A 14 15.95 0.46 -6.57
CA SER A 14 16.14 0.27 -8.01
C SER A 14 16.19 -1.21 -8.38
N ALA A 15 16.96 -2.03 -7.62
CA ALA A 15 16.97 -3.47 -7.79
C ALA A 15 15.57 -4.10 -7.53
N TYR A 16 14.85 -3.59 -6.53
CA TYR A 16 13.49 -4.03 -6.25
C TYR A 16 12.54 -3.74 -7.43
N TYR A 17 12.53 -2.51 -7.95
CA TYR A 17 11.66 -2.17 -9.09
C TYR A 17 11.97 -3.04 -10.31
N ASN A 18 13.25 -3.26 -10.60
CA ASN A 18 13.64 -4.14 -11.71
C ASN A 18 13.15 -5.60 -11.52
N ALA A 19 13.15 -6.09 -10.27
CA ALA A 19 12.71 -7.45 -9.94
C ALA A 19 11.19 -7.65 -9.97
N VAL A 20 10.40 -6.58 -9.94
CA VAL A 20 8.92 -6.65 -9.91
C VAL A 20 8.26 -6.19 -11.20
N VAL A 21 9.03 -5.74 -12.20
CA VAL A 21 8.52 -5.33 -13.51
C VAL A 21 7.61 -6.41 -14.10
N GLY A 22 6.46 -6.00 -14.60
CA GLY A 22 5.50 -6.88 -15.30
C GLY A 22 4.70 -7.81 -14.38
N ARG A 23 4.84 -7.72 -13.07
CA ARG A 23 3.97 -8.48 -12.16
C ARG A 23 2.53 -7.95 -12.23
N PRO A 24 1.50 -8.84 -12.14
CA PRO A 24 0.10 -8.43 -12.14
C PRO A 24 -0.24 -7.57 -10.91
N PRO A 25 -1.32 -6.78 -10.94
CA PRO A 25 -1.83 -6.05 -9.77
C PRO A 25 -2.01 -6.95 -8.56
N ARG A 26 -2.02 -6.37 -7.37
CA ARG A 26 -2.20 -7.12 -6.12
C ARG A 26 -3.64 -7.61 -5.98
N GLU A 27 -3.79 -8.83 -5.46
CA GLU A 27 -5.10 -9.46 -5.26
C GLU A 27 -6.00 -8.64 -4.33
N THR A 28 -5.45 -8.01 -3.29
CA THR A 28 -6.22 -7.12 -2.40
C THR A 28 -6.78 -5.91 -3.13
N LEU A 29 -6.02 -5.32 -4.06
CA LEU A 29 -6.53 -4.25 -4.91
C LEU A 29 -7.65 -4.77 -5.82
N LEU A 30 -7.44 -5.89 -6.52
CA LEU A 30 -8.43 -6.46 -7.42
C LEU A 30 -9.74 -6.77 -6.68
N ALA A 31 -9.66 -7.39 -5.50
CA ALA A 31 -10.82 -7.66 -4.67
C ALA A 31 -11.55 -6.37 -4.23
N ALA A 32 -10.82 -5.32 -3.84
CA ALA A 32 -11.45 -4.03 -3.52
C ALA A 32 -12.19 -3.44 -4.73
N LEU A 33 -11.62 -3.53 -5.93
CA LEU A 33 -12.23 -3.06 -7.16
C LEU A 33 -13.50 -3.86 -7.53
N GLU A 34 -13.50 -5.18 -7.34
CA GLU A 34 -14.68 -6.03 -7.54
C GLU A 34 -15.84 -5.62 -6.61
N HIS A 35 -15.55 -5.28 -5.35
CA HIS A 35 -16.56 -4.77 -4.43
C HIS A 35 -17.18 -3.45 -4.92
N PHE A 36 -16.40 -2.52 -5.48
CA PHE A 36 -16.94 -1.27 -6.07
C PHE A 36 -17.80 -1.54 -7.31
N GLN A 37 -17.38 -2.47 -8.16
CA GLN A 37 -18.16 -2.85 -9.36
C GLN A 37 -19.52 -3.47 -9.00
N SER A 38 -19.56 -4.29 -7.94
CA SER A 38 -20.79 -4.96 -7.49
C SER A 38 -21.82 -4.00 -6.87
N GLU A 39 -21.38 -2.84 -6.36
CA GLU A 39 -22.26 -1.87 -5.71
C GLU A 39 -23.07 -1.01 -6.69
N ASN A 40 -22.98 -1.23 -8.01
CA ASN A 40 -23.73 -0.48 -9.03
C ASN A 40 -23.68 1.05 -8.83
N SER A 41 -22.58 1.56 -8.30
CA SER A 41 -22.43 3.00 -8.08
C SER A 41 -22.60 3.76 -9.40
N PRO A 42 -23.39 4.84 -9.45
CA PRO A 42 -23.49 5.64 -10.65
C PRO A 42 -22.07 6.07 -11.07
N LYS A 43 -21.82 6.14 -12.38
CA LYS A 43 -20.54 6.46 -13.02
C LYS A 43 -20.03 7.87 -12.65
N GLN A 44 -19.71 8.11 -11.38
CA GLN A 44 -18.83 9.20 -11.00
C GLN A 44 -17.40 8.68 -11.12
N SER A 45 -16.50 9.52 -11.59
CA SER A 45 -15.06 9.22 -11.60
C SER A 45 -14.61 8.97 -10.16
N LEU A 46 -14.40 7.70 -9.79
CA LEU A 46 -13.95 7.30 -8.47
C LEU A 46 -12.51 7.78 -8.25
N PHE A 47 -12.17 8.12 -7.02
CA PHE A 47 -10.87 8.65 -6.66
C PHE A 47 -10.11 7.69 -5.74
N ALA A 48 -8.92 7.29 -6.18
CA ALA A 48 -8.02 6.43 -5.43
C ALA A 48 -6.73 7.15 -5.05
N VAL A 49 -6.17 6.76 -3.91
CA VAL A 49 -4.80 7.07 -3.53
C VAL A 49 -4.01 5.77 -3.45
N ASP A 50 -2.88 5.70 -4.16
CA ASP A 50 -1.96 4.57 -4.14
C ASP A 50 -0.71 4.97 -3.34
N LEU A 51 -0.59 4.47 -2.11
CA LEU A 51 0.48 4.79 -1.16
C LEU A 51 1.65 3.82 -1.30
N GLY A 52 2.84 4.35 -1.60
CA GLY A 52 4.00 3.55 -1.94
C GLY A 52 3.80 2.86 -3.29
N CYS A 53 3.36 3.64 -4.29
CA CYS A 53 2.95 3.14 -5.60
C CYS A 53 4.06 2.45 -6.39
N GLY A 54 5.32 2.65 -6.00
CA GLY A 54 6.48 2.13 -6.74
C GLY A 54 6.48 2.58 -8.20
N ASP A 55 6.80 1.66 -9.11
CA ASP A 55 6.77 1.89 -10.56
C ASP A 55 5.36 1.82 -11.17
N GLY A 56 4.31 1.78 -10.33
CA GLY A 56 2.92 1.88 -10.76
C GLY A 56 2.21 0.56 -11.01
N ARG A 57 2.67 -0.54 -10.42
CA ARG A 57 2.05 -1.87 -10.57
C ARG A 57 0.54 -1.85 -10.36
N ASP A 58 0.07 -1.24 -9.28
CA ASP A 58 -1.34 -1.16 -8.90
C ASP A 58 -1.99 0.10 -9.49
N THR A 59 -1.26 1.23 -9.54
CA THR A 59 -1.69 2.49 -10.17
C THR A 59 -2.19 2.27 -11.60
N VAL A 60 -1.48 1.48 -12.41
CA VAL A 60 -1.86 1.21 -13.81
C VAL A 60 -3.22 0.54 -13.91
N GLU A 61 -3.51 -0.41 -13.03
CA GLU A 61 -4.82 -1.08 -13.02
C GLU A 61 -5.95 -0.11 -12.63
N LEU A 62 -5.73 0.74 -11.62
CA LEU A 62 -6.68 1.79 -11.25
C LEU A 62 -6.99 2.72 -12.44
N LEU A 63 -5.96 3.21 -13.13
CA LEU A 63 -6.11 4.08 -14.30
C LEU A 63 -6.84 3.37 -15.45
N ARG A 64 -6.51 2.08 -15.70
CA ARG A 64 -7.17 1.26 -16.74
C ARG A 64 -8.68 1.10 -16.48
N GLN A 65 -9.08 1.04 -15.20
CA GLN A 65 -10.48 0.98 -14.79
C GLN A 65 -11.17 2.35 -14.73
N GLY A 66 -10.49 3.42 -15.15
CA GLY A 66 -11.05 4.76 -15.25
C GLY A 66 -11.07 5.55 -13.93
N TRP A 67 -10.31 5.12 -12.93
CA TRP A 67 -10.15 5.85 -11.68
C TRP A 67 -9.26 7.08 -11.86
N ARG A 68 -9.56 8.12 -11.13
CA ARG A 68 -8.61 9.21 -10.88
C ARG A 68 -7.67 8.77 -9.76
N VAL A 69 -6.36 8.91 -9.96
CA VAL A 69 -5.36 8.34 -9.03
C VAL A 69 -4.35 9.40 -8.58
N LEU A 70 -4.24 9.56 -7.26
CA LEU A 70 -3.09 10.20 -6.63
C LEU A 70 -2.09 9.11 -6.26
N ALA A 71 -0.98 9.02 -6.98
CA ALA A 71 0.09 8.04 -6.75
C ALA A 71 1.23 8.67 -5.96
N ILE A 72 1.52 8.12 -4.78
CA ILE A 72 2.52 8.66 -3.85
C ILE A 72 3.62 7.63 -3.62
N ASP A 73 4.87 8.05 -3.76
CA ASP A 73 6.03 7.27 -3.34
C ASP A 73 7.12 8.17 -2.76
N GLY A 74 7.88 7.66 -1.79
CA GLY A 74 9.01 8.39 -1.20
C GLY A 74 10.25 8.45 -2.09
N GLN A 75 10.30 7.62 -3.15
CA GLN A 75 11.41 7.55 -4.09
C GLN A 75 11.07 8.28 -5.38
N SER A 76 11.87 9.28 -5.74
CA SER A 76 11.70 10.01 -7.01
C SER A 76 11.88 9.10 -8.23
N GLU A 77 12.71 8.06 -8.13
CA GLU A 77 12.88 7.05 -9.18
C GLU A 77 11.58 6.29 -9.46
N ALA A 78 10.84 5.90 -8.41
CA ALA A 78 9.56 5.24 -8.56
C ALA A 78 8.59 6.08 -9.39
N ILE A 79 8.44 7.34 -9.00
CA ILE A 79 7.56 8.29 -9.71
C ILE A 79 8.04 8.53 -11.15
N SER A 80 9.36 8.66 -11.37
CA SER A 80 9.89 8.79 -12.73
C SER A 80 9.59 7.56 -13.59
N ARG A 81 9.71 6.37 -13.05
CA ARG A 81 9.35 5.12 -13.74
C ARG A 81 7.85 5.06 -14.05
N LEU A 82 6.99 5.43 -13.11
CA LEU A 82 5.55 5.47 -13.28
C LEU A 82 5.15 6.39 -14.44
N VAL A 83 5.59 7.66 -14.43
CA VAL A 83 5.15 8.66 -15.42
C VAL A 83 5.70 8.42 -16.83
N THR A 84 6.76 7.63 -16.96
CA THR A 84 7.34 7.27 -18.27
C THR A 84 6.75 5.99 -18.86
N ARG A 85 5.80 5.33 -18.19
CA ARG A 85 5.14 4.12 -18.68
C ARG A 85 4.31 4.43 -19.94
N PRO A 86 4.42 3.60 -21.00
CA PRO A 86 3.63 3.79 -22.22
C PRO A 86 2.18 3.31 -22.11
N ASP A 87 1.84 2.56 -21.07
CA ASP A 87 0.57 1.85 -20.87
C ASP A 87 -0.42 2.58 -19.95
N ILE A 88 -0.18 3.87 -19.66
CA ILE A 88 -1.04 4.67 -18.77
C ILE A 88 -1.64 5.89 -19.46
N ASN A 89 -2.83 6.30 -19.00
CA ASN A 89 -3.38 7.63 -19.30
C ASN A 89 -3.02 8.59 -18.17
N VAL A 90 -2.14 9.54 -18.46
CA VAL A 90 -1.65 10.53 -17.47
C VAL A 90 -2.69 11.59 -17.09
N GLU A 91 -3.78 11.76 -17.85
CA GLU A 91 -4.82 12.77 -17.58
C GLU A 91 -5.53 12.54 -16.24
N HIS A 92 -5.59 11.26 -15.81
CA HIS A 92 -6.21 10.86 -14.54
C HIS A 92 -5.20 10.55 -13.44
N LEU A 93 -3.90 10.81 -13.68
CA LEU A 93 -2.81 10.54 -12.76
C LEU A 93 -2.26 11.83 -12.15
N GLU A 94 -2.23 11.88 -10.82
CA GLU A 94 -1.50 12.88 -10.06
C GLU A 94 -0.34 12.20 -9.34
N PRO A 95 0.91 12.26 -9.85
CA PRO A 95 2.07 11.65 -9.21
C PRO A 95 2.68 12.60 -8.19
N ARG A 96 3.09 12.08 -7.02
CA ARG A 96 3.77 12.86 -5.98
C ARG A 96 4.95 12.11 -5.37
N VAL A 97 6.11 12.77 -5.31
CA VAL A 97 7.21 12.31 -4.46
C VAL A 97 6.95 12.82 -3.05
N MET A 98 6.59 11.91 -2.14
CA MET A 98 6.25 12.27 -0.76
C MET A 98 6.52 11.09 0.17
N ARG A 99 7.23 11.36 1.28
CA ARG A 99 7.49 10.35 2.32
C ARG A 99 6.31 10.26 3.28
N PHE A 100 6.15 9.12 3.94
CA PHE A 100 5.07 8.90 4.91
C PHE A 100 5.07 9.88 6.09
N GLU A 101 6.26 10.35 6.51
CA GLU A 101 6.41 11.33 7.58
C GLU A 101 5.81 12.70 7.24
N GLN A 102 5.65 12.98 5.96
CA GLN A 102 5.12 14.24 5.43
C GLN A 102 3.75 14.04 4.74
N LEU A 103 3.14 12.87 4.94
CA LEU A 103 1.91 12.52 4.24
C LEU A 103 0.79 13.53 4.51
N VAL A 104 0.24 14.05 3.42
CA VAL A 104 -0.95 14.90 3.39
C VAL A 104 -1.92 14.29 2.38
N LEU A 105 -3.07 13.84 2.86
CA LEU A 105 -4.11 13.22 2.05
C LEU A 105 -5.26 14.20 1.83
N PRO A 106 -5.89 14.19 0.64
CA PRO A 106 -7.15 14.89 0.42
C PRO A 106 -8.29 14.20 1.20
N GLU A 107 -9.42 14.87 1.28
CA GLU A 107 -10.63 14.31 1.89
C GLU A 107 -11.48 13.53 0.86
N SER A 108 -12.40 12.72 1.37
CA SER A 108 -13.40 12.01 0.56
C SER A 108 -12.85 11.04 -0.47
N ILE A 109 -11.79 10.31 -0.12
CA ILE A 109 -11.17 9.28 -0.96
C ILE A 109 -12.08 8.05 -0.99
N ASP A 110 -12.30 7.48 -2.18
CA ASP A 110 -13.05 6.24 -2.37
C ASP A 110 -12.21 5.01 -1.99
N LEU A 111 -10.95 4.96 -2.43
CA LEU A 111 -10.04 3.84 -2.18
C LEU A 111 -8.65 4.33 -1.80
N ILE A 112 -8.11 3.84 -0.69
CA ILE A 112 -6.68 3.93 -0.38
C ILE A 112 -6.08 2.54 -0.52
N ASN A 113 -5.17 2.39 -1.50
CA ASN A 113 -4.36 1.20 -1.70
C ASN A 113 -2.96 1.41 -1.11
N ALA A 114 -2.42 0.41 -0.43
CA ALA A 114 -1.07 0.44 0.15
C ALA A 114 -0.43 -0.95 0.13
N SER A 115 -0.01 -1.37 -1.05
CA SER A 115 0.50 -2.71 -1.29
C SER A 115 1.95 -2.86 -0.81
N PHE A 116 2.15 -3.54 0.33
CA PHE A 116 3.47 -3.78 0.94
C PHE A 116 4.27 -2.50 1.25
N ALA A 117 3.61 -1.37 1.44
CA ALA A 117 4.25 -0.07 1.61
C ALA A 117 4.28 0.40 3.08
N LEU A 118 3.16 0.27 3.80
CA LEU A 118 3.02 0.80 5.15
C LEU A 118 4.01 0.24 6.18
N PRO A 119 4.51 -1.01 6.09
CA PRO A 119 5.55 -1.50 6.98
C PRO A 119 6.84 -0.65 6.98
N PHE A 120 7.09 0.11 5.92
CA PHE A 120 8.26 0.99 5.79
C PHE A 120 8.05 2.41 6.34
N CYS A 121 6.87 2.74 6.84
CA CYS A 121 6.67 3.97 7.59
C CYS A 121 7.47 3.90 8.91
N PRO A 122 8.21 4.94 9.32
CA PRO A 122 8.85 4.93 10.61
C PRO A 122 7.83 4.75 11.75
N PRO A 123 8.10 3.89 12.76
CA PRO A 123 7.13 3.54 13.79
C PRO A 123 6.53 4.75 14.54
N GLU A 124 7.31 5.78 14.76
CA GLU A 124 6.89 7.02 15.41
C GLU A 124 5.87 7.82 14.60
N HIS A 125 5.78 7.60 13.30
CA HIS A 125 4.83 8.27 12.40
C HIS A 125 3.63 7.39 12.03
N PHE A 126 3.69 6.08 12.31
CA PHE A 126 2.67 5.13 11.84
C PHE A 126 1.26 5.45 12.38
N SER A 127 1.14 5.74 13.68
CA SER A 127 -0.19 6.02 14.28
C SER A 127 -0.86 7.24 13.66
N LYS A 128 -0.08 8.30 13.38
CA LYS A 128 -0.59 9.49 12.70
C LYS A 128 -1.00 9.17 11.27
N MET A 129 -0.12 8.51 10.51
CA MET A 129 -0.38 8.10 9.14
C MET A 129 -1.64 7.24 9.03
N TRP A 130 -1.81 6.25 9.93
CA TRP A 130 -3.00 5.40 9.94
C TRP A 130 -4.27 6.21 10.24
N SER A 131 -4.21 7.14 11.18
CA SER A 131 -5.32 8.04 11.48
C SER A 131 -5.69 8.91 10.26
N ASP A 132 -4.69 9.43 9.54
CA ASP A 132 -4.90 10.22 8.33
C ASP A 132 -5.56 9.36 7.23
N ILE A 133 -5.13 8.11 7.04
CA ILE A 133 -5.74 7.15 6.11
C ILE A 133 -7.24 6.96 6.45
N VAL A 134 -7.53 6.66 7.72
CA VAL A 134 -8.92 6.44 8.17
C VAL A 134 -9.78 7.69 7.93
N ASN A 135 -9.27 8.87 8.31
CA ASN A 135 -10.03 10.12 8.24
C ASN A 135 -10.26 10.59 6.79
N SER A 136 -9.30 10.35 5.90
CA SER A 136 -9.37 10.76 4.49
C SER A 136 -10.32 9.92 3.65
N LEU A 137 -10.58 8.68 4.03
CA LEU A 137 -11.60 7.85 3.39
C LEU A 137 -12.99 8.41 3.68
N ARG A 138 -13.85 8.47 2.65
CA ARG A 138 -15.29 8.74 2.87
C ARG A 138 -15.97 7.55 3.58
N SER A 139 -17.14 7.75 4.16
CA SER A 139 -17.97 6.64 4.61
C SER A 139 -18.28 5.69 3.44
N GLY A 140 -18.11 4.41 3.61
CA GLY A 140 -18.20 3.40 2.57
C GLY A 140 -16.98 3.31 1.62
N GLY A 141 -15.98 4.18 1.78
CA GLY A 141 -14.68 4.04 1.10
C GLY A 141 -13.89 2.83 1.63
N ARG A 142 -12.90 2.36 0.89
CA ARG A 142 -12.14 1.15 1.21
C ARG A 142 -10.66 1.41 1.42
N PHE A 143 -10.09 0.63 2.30
CA PHE A 143 -8.66 0.41 2.39
C PHE A 143 -8.33 -0.97 1.82
N SER A 144 -7.30 -1.06 0.97
CA SER A 144 -6.70 -2.32 0.51
C SER A 144 -5.19 -2.30 0.70
N GLY A 145 -4.61 -3.40 1.13
CA GLY A 145 -3.17 -3.46 1.29
C GLY A 145 -2.68 -4.57 2.21
N GLN A 146 -1.39 -4.48 2.60
CA GLN A 146 -0.77 -5.44 3.49
C GLN A 146 -0.07 -4.74 4.66
N LEU A 147 -0.17 -5.40 5.84
CA LEU A 147 0.66 -5.13 7.01
C LEU A 147 1.49 -6.35 7.34
N PHE A 148 2.66 -6.16 7.95
CA PHE A 148 3.49 -7.27 8.42
C PHE A 148 3.10 -7.66 9.84
N GLY A 149 3.08 -8.97 10.07
CA GLY A 149 2.85 -9.55 11.38
C GLY A 149 4.11 -9.59 12.24
N ASP A 150 3.92 -9.77 13.54
CA ASP A 150 4.98 -9.77 14.55
C ASP A 150 5.90 -11.00 14.49
N ARG A 151 5.52 -12.04 13.73
CA ARG A 151 6.34 -13.24 13.48
C ARG A 151 7.15 -13.15 12.16
N ASP A 152 7.05 -12.03 11.44
CA ASP A 152 7.87 -11.77 10.27
C ASP A 152 9.36 -11.69 10.67
N SER A 153 10.26 -12.27 9.85
CA SER A 153 11.70 -12.25 10.17
C SER A 153 12.29 -10.83 10.22
N TRP A 154 11.61 -9.85 9.63
CA TRP A 154 12.01 -8.45 9.71
C TRP A 154 11.49 -7.72 10.97
N ALA A 155 10.69 -8.39 11.83
CA ALA A 155 10.25 -7.82 13.10
C ALA A 155 11.42 -7.51 14.07
N MET A 156 12.60 -8.06 13.83
CA MET A 156 13.83 -7.68 14.52
C MET A 156 14.30 -6.25 14.21
N TYR A 157 13.82 -5.63 13.11
CA TYR A 157 14.21 -4.28 12.70
C TYR A 157 13.24 -3.25 13.30
N THR A 158 13.70 -2.54 14.32
CA THR A 158 12.87 -1.55 15.06
C THR A 158 12.52 -0.31 14.24
N SER A 159 13.03 -0.18 13.02
CA SER A 159 12.69 0.88 12.06
C SER A 159 11.50 0.55 11.17
N MET A 160 10.91 -0.63 11.34
CA MET A 160 9.75 -1.07 10.57
C MET A 160 8.56 -1.35 11.47
N ASN A 161 7.36 -1.30 10.88
CA ASN A 161 6.12 -1.60 11.58
C ASN A 161 5.74 -3.06 11.41
N HIS A 162 5.49 -3.71 12.54
CA HIS A 162 4.96 -5.06 12.64
C HIS A 162 3.84 -5.07 13.67
N HIS A 163 2.83 -5.87 13.44
CA HIS A 163 1.63 -5.87 14.29
C HIS A 163 1.28 -7.29 14.73
N SER A 164 0.96 -7.45 15.99
CA SER A 164 0.26 -8.66 16.42
C SER A 164 -1.17 -8.66 15.87
N ARG A 165 -1.81 -9.81 15.85
CA ARG A 165 -3.21 -9.94 15.44
C ARG A 165 -4.13 -8.99 16.23
N SER A 166 -3.94 -8.90 17.54
CA SER A 166 -4.75 -8.02 18.39
C SER A 166 -4.52 -6.52 18.13
N GLN A 167 -3.30 -6.12 17.75
CA GLN A 167 -3.01 -4.75 17.35
C GLN A 167 -3.68 -4.42 16.01
N LEU A 168 -3.61 -5.36 15.05
CA LEU A 168 -4.28 -5.22 13.76
C LEU A 168 -5.80 -5.05 13.93
N GLU A 169 -6.43 -5.88 14.77
CA GLU A 169 -7.88 -5.80 15.04
C GLU A 169 -8.29 -4.42 15.56
N LYS A 170 -7.49 -3.81 16.44
CA LYS A 170 -7.71 -2.44 16.91
C LYS A 170 -7.58 -1.40 15.79
N LEU A 171 -6.59 -1.54 14.90
CA LEU A 171 -6.45 -0.65 13.75
C LEU A 171 -7.66 -0.72 12.84
N LEU A 172 -8.30 -1.88 12.73
CA LEU A 172 -9.43 -2.13 11.84
C LEU A 172 -10.81 -1.86 12.49
N GLU A 173 -10.87 -1.44 13.77
CA GLU A 173 -12.15 -1.10 14.44
C GLU A 173 -13.03 -0.11 13.66
N PRO A 174 -12.48 0.93 12.95
CA PRO A 174 -13.29 1.85 12.15
C PRO A 174 -13.91 1.22 10.89
N PHE A 175 -13.57 0.00 10.56
CA PHE A 175 -13.92 -0.66 9.32
C PHE A 175 -14.86 -1.86 9.51
N ALA A 176 -15.63 -2.15 8.48
CA ALA A 176 -16.21 -3.46 8.23
C ALA A 176 -15.22 -4.26 7.39
N ILE A 177 -14.79 -5.41 7.90
CA ILE A 177 -13.80 -6.26 7.25
C ILE A 177 -14.48 -6.99 6.09
N GLU A 178 -13.95 -6.86 4.89
CA GLU A 178 -14.38 -7.59 3.70
C GLU A 178 -13.42 -8.76 3.42
N ILE A 179 -12.11 -8.53 3.57
CA ILE A 179 -11.06 -9.58 3.52
C ILE A 179 -10.06 -9.32 4.64
N LEU A 180 -9.75 -10.36 5.39
CA LEU A 180 -8.63 -10.41 6.32
C LEU A 180 -8.04 -11.81 6.30
N GLN A 181 -6.96 -11.96 5.56
CA GLN A 181 -6.21 -13.21 5.45
C GLN A 181 -4.86 -13.04 6.13
N GLU A 182 -4.52 -13.96 7.00
CA GLU A 182 -3.21 -14.08 7.63
C GLU A 182 -2.42 -15.18 6.94
N GLU A 183 -1.22 -14.87 6.51
CA GLU A 183 -0.34 -15.75 5.75
C GLU A 183 1.03 -15.83 6.41
N GLU A 184 1.55 -17.06 6.57
CA GLU A 184 2.89 -17.30 7.10
C GLU A 184 3.60 -18.38 6.29
N HIS A 185 4.81 -18.10 5.82
CA HIS A 185 5.63 -19.08 5.13
C HIS A 185 7.10 -18.63 4.99
N PRO A 186 8.06 -19.56 4.89
CA PRO A 186 9.42 -19.24 4.43
C PRO A 186 9.38 -18.89 2.93
N GLY A 187 10.23 -17.99 2.50
CA GLY A 187 10.30 -17.59 1.10
C GLY A 187 11.47 -16.66 0.81
N LYS A 188 11.40 -15.99 -0.33
CA LYS A 188 12.41 -14.99 -0.72
C LYS A 188 11.77 -13.63 -0.95
N THR A 189 12.53 -12.56 -0.70
CA THR A 189 12.17 -11.22 -1.17
C THR A 189 12.26 -11.15 -2.69
N ALA A 190 11.73 -10.07 -3.27
CA ALA A 190 11.83 -9.86 -4.73
C ALA A 190 13.27 -9.83 -5.26
N ILE A 191 14.24 -9.44 -4.41
CA ILE A 191 15.67 -9.39 -4.73
C ILE A 191 16.46 -10.63 -4.25
N GLY A 192 15.75 -11.71 -3.87
CA GLY A 192 16.32 -13.02 -3.62
C GLY A 192 16.80 -13.28 -2.18
N GLU A 193 16.61 -12.36 -1.23
CA GLU A 193 16.98 -12.56 0.17
C GLU A 193 16.03 -13.58 0.83
N ASP A 194 16.55 -14.50 1.65
CA ASP A 194 15.71 -15.41 2.43
C ASP A 194 14.93 -14.66 3.50
N LYS A 195 13.64 -14.98 3.62
CA LYS A 195 12.73 -14.32 4.54
C LYS A 195 11.67 -15.30 5.03
N TYR A 196 11.32 -15.21 6.30
CA TYR A 196 10.07 -15.75 6.81
C TYR A 196 9.04 -14.64 6.79
N TRP A 197 7.98 -14.87 6.03
CA TRP A 197 6.88 -13.93 5.85
C TRP A 197 5.80 -14.16 6.90
N HIS A 198 5.30 -13.10 7.49
CA HIS A 198 4.05 -13.06 8.22
C HIS A 198 3.30 -11.82 7.78
N ILE A 199 2.22 -12.02 7.05
CA ILE A 199 1.53 -10.97 6.30
C ILE A 199 0.04 -11.00 6.65
N PHE A 200 -0.54 -9.83 6.83
CA PHE A 200 -1.99 -9.61 6.85
C PHE A 200 -2.40 -8.96 5.54
N HIS A 201 -3.23 -9.64 4.76
CA HIS A 201 -3.86 -9.11 3.55
C HIS A 201 -5.23 -8.55 3.93
N ILE A 202 -5.49 -7.30 3.56
CA ILE A 202 -6.62 -6.53 4.08
C ILE A 202 -7.40 -5.90 2.94
N VAL A 203 -8.73 -6.10 2.95
CA VAL A 203 -9.70 -5.25 2.29
C VAL A 203 -10.77 -4.90 3.32
N ALA A 204 -10.97 -3.61 3.55
CA ALA A 204 -11.83 -3.16 4.64
C ALA A 204 -12.58 -1.88 4.25
N ARG A 205 -13.89 -1.85 4.50
CA ARG A 205 -14.80 -0.76 4.18
C ARG A 205 -15.00 0.14 5.38
N LYS A 206 -14.77 1.44 5.24
CA LYS A 206 -15.03 2.42 6.31
C LYS A 206 -16.52 2.45 6.66
N LYS A 207 -16.82 2.36 7.94
CA LYS A 207 -18.17 2.46 8.51
C LYS A 207 -18.77 3.84 8.35
#